data_251fca3f00a0bd8e917cdb709a17bd88
#
_entry.id   251fca3f00a0bd8e917cdb709a17bd88
#
_cell.length_a   1.000
_cell.length_b   1.000
_cell.length_c   1.000
_cell.angle_alpha   90.00
_cell.angle_beta   90.00
_cell.angle_gamma   90.00
#
_symmetry.space_group_name_H-M   'P 1'
#
loop_
_entity.id
_entity.type
_entity.pdbx_description
1 polymer ?
#
loop_
_entity_poly.entity_id
_entity_poly.type
_entity_poly.pdbx_seq_one_letter_code
_entity_poly.pdbx_strand_id
1 'polypeptide(L)'
;RGAEYVKTVVECYKEAVDMWLNNNDIWMTDTIEAHIDNWNTRLARVFNRGFWDGYYQGQKLGEWTHTYGSRATRKKVFAGKCTNFFKNISVAEFYLEATKEIKEGDELLITGETTGAYELVAKDLHDAKGQLRTDIQKGEYFAIKTEKIVRRGDRIFLLKVEE
;
A
#
# COMPACT_ATOMS: atom_id res chain seq x y z
N ARG A 1 5.06 -7.38 -9.86
CA ARG A 1 3.81 -6.82 -9.27
C ARG A 1 4.08 -5.59 -8.41
N GLY A 2 5.15 -5.51 -7.72
CA GLY A 2 5.49 -4.46 -6.78
C GLY A 2 5.58 -4.98 -5.34
N ALA A 3 6.36 -4.26 -4.51
CA ALA A 3 6.61 -4.67 -3.13
C ALA A 3 5.32 -4.69 -2.29
N GLU A 4 4.40 -3.79 -2.54
CA GLU A 4 3.10 -3.70 -1.86
C GLU A 4 2.22 -4.94 -2.10
N TYR A 5 2.26 -5.48 -3.32
CA TYR A 5 1.55 -6.72 -3.65
C TYR A 5 2.10 -7.90 -2.84
N VAL A 6 3.41 -8.10 -2.88
CA VAL A 6 4.06 -9.20 -2.17
C VAL A 6 3.81 -9.08 -0.67
N LYS A 7 3.98 -7.89 -0.10
CA LYS A 7 3.73 -7.61 1.32
C LYS A 7 2.30 -7.99 1.71
N THR A 8 1.29 -7.45 1.01
CA THR A 8 -0.12 -7.69 1.34
C THR A 8 -0.48 -9.17 1.25
N VAL A 9 -0.05 -9.87 0.17
CA VAL A 9 -0.33 -11.29 0.00
C VAL A 9 0.31 -12.12 1.13
N VAL A 10 1.60 -11.90 1.39
CA VAL A 10 2.33 -12.63 2.44
C VAL A 10 1.72 -12.38 3.82
N GLU A 11 1.37 -11.13 4.14
CA GLU A 11 0.74 -10.80 5.43
C GLU A 11 -0.61 -11.50 5.61
N CYS A 12 -1.50 -11.45 4.61
CA CYS A 12 -2.81 -12.12 4.70
C CYS A 12 -2.67 -13.64 4.89
N TYR A 13 -1.82 -14.28 4.11
CA TYR A 13 -1.61 -15.72 4.24
C TYR A 13 -0.91 -16.10 5.55
N LYS A 14 0.07 -15.30 5.99
CA LYS A 14 0.73 -15.54 7.28
C LYS A 14 -0.23 -15.39 8.45
N GLU A 15 -1.06 -14.36 8.46
CA GLU A 15 -2.09 -14.16 9.48
C GLU A 15 -3.05 -15.37 9.55
N ALA A 16 -3.46 -15.88 8.39
CA ALA A 16 -4.33 -17.07 8.32
C ALA A 16 -3.64 -18.32 8.89
N VAL A 17 -2.37 -18.54 8.54
CA VAL A 17 -1.57 -19.67 9.08
C VAL A 17 -1.33 -19.51 10.59
N ASP A 18 -0.94 -18.33 11.04
CA ASP A 18 -0.70 -18.07 12.47
C ASP A 18 -2.00 -18.27 13.27
N MET A 19 -3.13 -17.85 12.74
CA MET A 19 -4.45 -18.08 13.35
C MET A 19 -4.78 -19.58 13.45
N TRP A 20 -4.55 -20.33 12.39
CA TRP A 20 -4.74 -21.78 12.37
C TRP A 20 -3.89 -22.47 13.42
N LEU A 21 -2.60 -22.11 13.53
CA LEU A 21 -1.67 -22.75 14.44
C LEU A 21 -1.95 -22.41 15.91
N ASN A 22 -2.43 -21.20 16.20
CA ASN A 22 -2.59 -20.71 17.56
C ASN A 22 -4.02 -20.89 18.10
N ASN A 23 -5.02 -21.05 17.25
CA ASN A 23 -6.42 -21.05 17.68
C ASN A 23 -7.33 -21.78 16.68
N ASN A 24 -7.23 -23.12 16.64
CA ASN A 24 -8.00 -23.95 15.73
C ASN A 24 -9.52 -23.78 15.85
N ASP A 25 -10.02 -23.44 17.03
CA ASP A 25 -11.46 -23.34 17.29
C ASP A 25 -12.11 -22.15 16.55
N ILE A 26 -11.34 -21.10 16.25
CA ILE A 26 -11.84 -19.93 15.50
C ILE A 26 -12.30 -20.30 14.09
N TRP A 27 -11.67 -21.31 13.46
CA TRP A 27 -12.02 -21.78 12.11
C TRP A 27 -13.37 -22.47 12.04
N MET A 28 -13.94 -22.81 13.18
CA MET A 28 -15.25 -23.48 13.31
C MET A 28 -16.36 -22.52 13.75
N THR A 29 -16.08 -21.22 13.80
CA THR A 29 -17.02 -20.21 14.29
C THR A 29 -17.32 -19.14 13.22
N ASP A 30 -18.44 -18.45 13.35
CA ASP A 30 -18.82 -17.33 12.47
C ASP A 30 -17.79 -16.18 12.48
N THR A 31 -16.88 -16.17 13.44
CA THR A 31 -15.79 -15.19 13.55
C THR A 31 -14.78 -15.31 12.41
N ILE A 32 -14.61 -16.48 11.82
CA ILE A 32 -13.69 -16.68 10.69
C ILE A 32 -14.13 -15.89 9.44
N GLU A 33 -15.43 -15.76 9.21
CA GLU A 33 -15.96 -15.04 8.06
C GLU A 33 -15.49 -13.59 8.06
N ALA A 34 -15.52 -12.93 9.22
CA ALA A 34 -15.03 -11.55 9.34
C ALA A 34 -13.52 -11.43 9.02
N HIS A 35 -12.72 -12.43 9.37
CA HIS A 35 -11.29 -12.46 9.01
C HIS A 35 -11.10 -12.69 7.51
N ILE A 36 -11.84 -13.61 6.91
CA ILE A 36 -11.82 -13.88 5.47
C ILE A 36 -12.21 -12.62 4.69
N ASP A 37 -13.25 -11.93 5.09
CA ASP A 37 -13.70 -10.67 4.46
C ASP A 37 -12.64 -9.58 4.57
N ASN A 38 -11.97 -9.46 5.72
CA ASN A 38 -10.86 -8.53 5.88
C ASN A 38 -9.69 -8.87 4.94
N TRP A 39 -9.27 -10.14 4.87
CA TRP A 39 -8.20 -10.57 3.97
C TRP A 39 -8.58 -10.36 2.51
N ASN A 40 -9.78 -10.72 2.10
CA ASN A 40 -10.29 -10.50 0.74
C ASN A 40 -10.31 -9.01 0.38
N THR A 41 -10.74 -8.15 1.29
CA THR A 41 -10.71 -6.69 1.13
C THR A 41 -9.29 -6.18 0.92
N ARG A 42 -8.33 -6.64 1.73
CA ARG A 42 -6.91 -6.27 1.60
C ARG A 42 -6.30 -6.77 0.29
N LEU A 43 -6.57 -8.02 -0.09
CA LEU A 43 -6.12 -8.61 -1.35
C LEU A 43 -6.72 -7.90 -2.57
N ALA A 44 -7.98 -7.44 -2.48
CA ALA A 44 -8.62 -6.67 -3.55
C ALA A 44 -7.98 -5.29 -3.78
N ARG A 45 -7.31 -4.71 -2.79
CA ARG A 45 -6.64 -3.40 -2.89
C ARG A 45 -5.38 -3.43 -3.76
N VAL A 46 -4.75 -4.60 -3.89
CA VAL A 46 -3.52 -4.77 -4.68
C VAL A 46 -3.84 -5.42 -6.03
N PHE A 47 -2.84 -5.50 -6.92
CA PHE A 47 -3.03 -6.05 -8.25
C PHE A 47 -3.70 -7.43 -8.21
N ASN A 48 -4.86 -7.56 -8.85
CA ASN A 48 -5.55 -8.82 -9.04
C ASN A 48 -6.30 -8.81 -10.38
N ARG A 49 -6.75 -9.97 -10.84
CA ARG A 49 -7.60 -10.14 -12.02
C ARG A 49 -8.95 -10.77 -11.69
N GLY A 50 -9.37 -10.62 -10.44
CA GLY A 50 -10.46 -11.33 -9.81
C GLY A 50 -9.94 -12.53 -9.02
N PHE A 51 -10.79 -13.04 -8.14
CA PHE A 51 -10.51 -14.22 -7.32
C PHE A 51 -11.34 -15.40 -7.84
N TRP A 52 -10.83 -16.61 -7.67
CA TRP A 52 -11.48 -17.86 -7.97
C TRP A 52 -10.90 -18.97 -7.10
N ASP A 53 -11.61 -20.08 -6.98
CA ASP A 53 -11.28 -21.16 -6.03
C ASP A 53 -10.06 -22.01 -6.44
N GLY A 54 -9.42 -21.66 -7.55
CA GLY A 54 -8.31 -22.44 -8.09
C GLY A 54 -8.76 -23.83 -8.57
N TYR A 55 -7.85 -24.78 -8.51
CA TYR A 55 -8.12 -26.16 -8.92
C TYR A 55 -8.54 -27.05 -7.74
N TYR A 56 -8.67 -26.48 -6.54
CA TYR A 56 -8.94 -27.25 -5.33
C TYR A 56 -10.32 -27.96 -5.34
N GLN A 57 -11.29 -27.41 -6.08
CA GLN A 57 -12.62 -27.95 -6.20
C GLN A 57 -12.82 -28.79 -7.48
N GLY A 58 -11.73 -29.23 -8.13
CA GLY A 58 -11.80 -30.10 -9.31
C GLY A 58 -12.14 -29.38 -10.61
N GLN A 59 -11.98 -28.06 -10.68
CA GLN A 59 -12.20 -27.29 -11.90
C GLN A 59 -11.20 -27.67 -12.99
N LYS A 60 -11.64 -27.63 -14.25
CA LYS A 60 -10.81 -28.00 -15.39
C LYS A 60 -9.86 -26.87 -15.78
N LEU A 61 -8.68 -27.25 -16.29
CA LEU A 61 -7.74 -26.34 -16.96
C LEU A 61 -8.46 -25.53 -18.04
N GLY A 62 -8.27 -24.21 -18.05
CA GLY A 62 -8.80 -23.34 -19.11
C GLY A 62 -9.74 -22.24 -18.64
N GLU A 63 -9.99 -22.11 -17.34
CA GLU A 63 -10.65 -20.92 -16.81
C GLU A 63 -9.69 -19.74 -16.81
N TRP A 64 -9.85 -18.88 -17.80
CA TRP A 64 -9.07 -17.68 -17.97
C TRP A 64 -9.90 -16.47 -17.58
N THR A 65 -9.27 -15.50 -16.90
CA THR A 65 -9.92 -14.22 -16.69
C THR A 65 -10.05 -13.47 -18.03
N HIS A 66 -11.23 -12.98 -18.33
CA HIS A 66 -11.48 -12.11 -19.49
C HIS A 66 -11.09 -10.66 -19.22
N THR A 67 -10.61 -10.34 -18.00
CA THR A 67 -10.23 -8.99 -17.61
C THR A 67 -8.80 -8.71 -18.02
N TYR A 68 -8.60 -7.73 -18.90
CA TYR A 68 -7.29 -7.18 -19.19
C TYR A 68 -6.91 -6.15 -18.12
N GLY A 69 -5.70 -6.29 -17.56
CA GLY A 69 -5.21 -5.37 -16.53
C GLY A 69 -5.48 -5.82 -15.11
N SER A 70 -5.61 -4.85 -14.21
CA SER A 70 -5.88 -5.07 -12.79
C SER A 70 -7.30 -4.68 -12.44
N ARG A 71 -7.92 -5.45 -11.55
CA ARG A 71 -9.19 -5.14 -10.88
C ARG A 71 -8.98 -4.62 -9.45
N ALA A 72 -7.77 -4.14 -9.15
CA ALA A 72 -7.47 -3.56 -7.84
C ALA A 72 -8.40 -2.37 -7.56
N THR A 73 -8.95 -2.32 -6.35
CA THR A 73 -9.82 -1.22 -5.91
C THR A 73 -9.04 0.05 -5.59
N ARG A 74 -7.69 -0.03 -5.50
CA ARG A 74 -6.80 1.11 -5.34
C ARG A 74 -5.76 1.17 -6.46
N LYS A 75 -5.55 2.38 -6.96
CA LYS A 75 -4.53 2.68 -7.97
C LYS A 75 -3.42 3.51 -7.35
N LYS A 76 -2.18 3.08 -7.56
CA LYS A 76 -1.01 3.89 -7.17
C LYS A 76 -0.60 4.80 -8.32
N VAL A 77 -0.51 6.08 -8.05
CA VAL A 77 -0.06 7.11 -8.98
C VAL A 77 1.29 7.63 -8.50
N PHE A 78 2.31 7.50 -9.35
CA PHE A 78 3.65 8.01 -9.01
C PHE A 78 3.57 9.50 -8.69
N ALA A 79 4.13 9.89 -7.56
CA ALA A 79 4.13 11.26 -7.08
C ALA A 79 5.53 11.89 -7.12
N GLY A 80 6.54 11.19 -6.62
CA GLY A 80 7.88 11.73 -6.57
C GLY A 80 8.89 10.79 -5.93
N LYS A 81 10.02 11.36 -5.48
CA LYS A 81 11.13 10.61 -4.88
C LYS A 81 11.61 11.26 -3.60
N CYS A 82 12.08 10.42 -2.69
CA CYS A 82 12.79 10.86 -1.49
C CYS A 82 14.13 11.50 -1.86
N THR A 83 14.34 12.72 -1.42
CA THR A 83 15.58 13.50 -1.62
C THR A 83 16.49 13.41 -0.41
N ASN A 84 15.91 13.32 0.79
CA ASN A 84 16.67 13.25 2.03
C ASN A 84 15.88 12.56 3.15
N PHE A 85 16.58 12.10 4.18
CA PHE A 85 15.99 11.57 5.40
C PHE A 85 16.71 12.08 6.63
N PHE A 86 16.01 12.84 7.45
CA PHE A 86 16.51 13.41 8.70
C PHE A 86 16.31 12.44 9.85
N LYS A 87 17.30 11.58 10.06
CA LYS A 87 17.20 10.45 11.00
C LYS A 87 16.84 10.86 12.44
N ASN A 88 17.38 11.97 12.91
CA ASN A 88 17.21 12.41 14.32
C ASN A 88 15.76 12.80 14.66
N ILE A 89 15.01 13.23 13.67
CA ILE A 89 13.62 13.69 13.80
C ILE A 89 12.63 12.78 13.06
N SER A 90 13.15 11.72 12.41
CA SER A 90 12.35 10.75 11.62
C SER A 90 11.48 11.44 10.56
N VAL A 91 12.06 12.36 9.80
CA VAL A 91 11.40 13.12 8.74
C VAL A 91 12.03 12.77 7.40
N ALA A 92 11.19 12.42 6.43
CA ALA A 92 11.60 12.23 5.04
C ALA A 92 11.22 13.42 4.19
N GLU A 93 12.16 13.91 3.39
CA GLU A 93 11.94 14.96 2.41
C GLU A 93 11.74 14.34 1.02
N PHE A 94 10.75 14.83 0.30
CA PHE A 94 10.40 14.40 -1.04
C PHE A 94 10.33 15.58 -2.00
N TYR A 95 10.56 15.28 -3.28
CA TYR A 95 10.29 16.20 -4.38
C TYR A 95 9.08 15.69 -5.17
N LEU A 96 8.05 16.53 -5.34
CA LEU A 96 6.82 16.19 -6.06
C LEU A 96 6.99 16.37 -7.58
N GLU A 97 7.22 15.25 -8.28
CA GLU A 97 7.57 15.27 -9.71
C GLU A 97 6.36 15.17 -10.65
N ALA A 98 5.40 14.30 -10.33
CA ALA A 98 4.45 13.80 -11.32
C ALA A 98 2.98 14.10 -11.01
N THR A 99 2.50 13.93 -9.78
CA THR A 99 1.12 14.28 -9.43
C THR A 99 0.95 15.78 -9.36
N LYS A 100 -0.27 16.26 -9.60
CA LYS A 100 -0.59 17.68 -9.56
C LYS A 100 -0.39 18.25 -8.14
N GLU A 101 -0.87 17.51 -7.15
CA GLU A 101 -0.85 17.91 -5.75
C GLU A 101 -0.89 16.69 -4.82
N ILE A 102 -0.46 16.88 -3.57
CA ILE A 102 -0.71 16.01 -2.42
C ILE A 102 -1.37 16.87 -1.36
N LYS A 103 -2.43 16.36 -0.74
CA LYS A 103 -3.18 17.05 0.33
C LYS A 103 -3.03 16.30 1.65
N GLU A 104 -3.21 17.04 2.73
CA GLU A 104 -3.37 16.44 4.05
C GLU A 104 -4.55 15.47 4.06
N GLY A 105 -4.35 14.26 4.60
CA GLY A 105 -5.32 13.18 4.58
C GLY A 105 -5.16 12.20 3.42
N ASP A 106 -4.38 12.51 2.40
CA ASP A 106 -4.13 11.59 1.29
C ASP A 106 -3.40 10.31 1.76
N GLU A 107 -3.80 9.18 1.22
CA GLU A 107 -3.10 7.91 1.43
C GLU A 107 -1.87 7.85 0.52
N LEU A 108 -0.71 7.61 1.11
CA LEU A 108 0.58 7.56 0.42
C LEU A 108 1.22 6.18 0.56
N LEU A 109 1.94 5.77 -0.47
CA LEU A 109 2.76 4.56 -0.47
C LEU A 109 4.21 4.93 -0.79
N ILE A 110 5.14 4.60 0.10
CA ILE A 110 6.57 4.70 -0.16
C ILE A 110 7.09 3.32 -0.50
N THR A 111 7.88 3.23 -1.57
CA THR A 111 8.53 1.98 -1.97
C THR A 111 10.01 2.20 -2.22
N GLY A 112 10.81 1.28 -1.73
CA GLY A 112 12.25 1.26 -1.93
C GLY A 112 12.81 -0.15 -1.79
N GLU A 113 14.00 -0.37 -2.31
CA GLU A 113 14.65 -1.68 -2.32
C GLU A 113 14.85 -2.23 -0.90
N THR A 114 15.27 -1.37 0.04
CA THR A 114 15.47 -1.74 1.44
C THR A 114 14.28 -1.37 2.32
N THR A 115 13.59 -0.27 2.00
CA THR A 115 12.40 0.21 2.73
C THR A 115 11.21 -0.72 2.53
N GLY A 116 11.17 -1.44 1.41
CA GLY A 116 10.05 -2.30 1.04
C GLY A 116 8.83 -1.46 0.64
N ALA A 117 7.66 -1.84 1.13
CA ALA A 117 6.41 -1.10 0.97
C ALA A 117 5.97 -0.54 2.33
N TYR A 118 5.76 0.78 2.39
CA TYR A 118 5.35 1.50 3.59
C TYR A 118 4.20 2.44 3.26
N GLU A 119 3.01 2.17 3.78
CA GLU A 119 1.83 3.02 3.64
C GLU A 119 1.74 3.97 4.82
N LEU A 120 1.34 5.21 4.55
CA LEU A 120 1.11 6.25 5.56
C LEU A 120 0.05 7.23 5.04
N VAL A 121 -0.53 7.97 5.97
CA VAL A 121 -1.43 9.09 5.63
C VAL A 121 -0.64 10.39 5.68
N ALA A 122 -0.84 11.26 4.70
CA ALA A 122 -0.24 12.58 4.67
C ALA A 122 -0.74 13.42 5.86
N LYS A 123 0.15 13.67 6.80
CA LYS A 123 -0.11 14.50 7.99
C LYS A 123 1.07 15.41 8.23
N ASP A 124 0.77 16.64 8.71
CA ASP A 124 1.80 17.61 9.07
C ASP A 124 2.81 17.82 7.94
N LEU A 125 2.31 18.11 6.74
CA LEU A 125 3.14 18.40 5.58
C LEU A 125 3.87 19.72 5.78
N HIS A 126 5.18 19.71 5.61
CA HIS A 126 6.00 20.91 5.71
C HIS A 126 6.64 21.24 4.36
N ASP A 127 6.65 22.50 3.97
CA ASP A 127 7.36 22.94 2.77
C ASP A 127 8.89 23.02 3.01
N ALA A 128 9.64 23.41 1.97
CA ALA A 128 11.10 23.55 2.04
C ALA A 128 11.58 24.59 3.07
N LYS A 129 10.70 25.47 3.54
CA LYS A 129 10.99 26.46 4.59
C LYS A 129 10.61 25.97 5.99
N GLY A 130 10.09 24.75 6.11
CA GLY A 130 9.61 24.18 7.36
C GLY A 130 8.24 24.72 7.80
N GLN A 131 7.48 25.36 6.92
CA GLN A 131 6.15 25.85 7.22
C GLN A 131 5.12 24.74 6.99
N LEU A 132 4.17 24.61 7.91
CA LEU A 132 3.06 23.65 7.79
C LEU A 132 2.16 24.03 6.62
N ARG A 133 1.83 23.06 5.81
CA ARG A 133 0.97 23.20 4.62
C ARG A 133 -0.12 22.14 4.62
N THR A 134 -1.27 22.49 4.13
CA THR A 134 -2.39 21.56 3.92
C THR A 134 -2.32 20.88 2.55
N ASP A 135 -1.57 21.44 1.62
CA ASP A 135 -1.34 20.91 0.28
C ASP A 135 0.07 21.25 -0.23
N ILE A 136 0.58 20.37 -1.07
CA ILE A 136 1.88 20.53 -1.75
C ILE A 136 1.62 20.40 -3.24
N GLN A 137 2.14 21.35 -4.03
CA GLN A 137 1.94 21.39 -5.47
C GLN A 137 3.11 20.72 -6.22
N LYS A 138 2.86 20.30 -7.46
CA LYS A 138 3.89 19.78 -8.33
C LYS A 138 5.08 20.75 -8.46
N GLY A 139 6.29 20.21 -8.34
CA GLY A 139 7.53 20.99 -8.40
C GLY A 139 8.01 21.48 -7.05
N GLU A 140 7.28 21.21 -5.96
CA GLU A 140 7.68 21.61 -4.62
C GLU A 140 8.39 20.47 -3.87
N TYR A 141 9.25 20.84 -2.93
CA TYR A 141 9.78 19.95 -1.92
C TYR A 141 8.86 19.95 -0.71
N PHE A 142 8.70 18.79 -0.11
CA PHE A 142 7.95 18.66 1.13
C PHE A 142 8.57 17.64 2.06
N ALA A 143 8.33 17.81 3.34
CA ALA A 143 8.79 16.93 4.39
C ALA A 143 7.60 16.35 5.15
N ILE A 144 7.69 15.08 5.51
CA ILE A 144 6.67 14.37 6.28
C ILE A 144 7.36 13.45 7.29
N LYS A 145 6.78 13.36 8.48
CA LYS A 145 7.26 12.43 9.51
C LYS A 145 6.92 11.00 9.14
N THR A 146 7.87 10.10 9.32
CA THR A 146 7.70 8.67 9.01
C THR A 146 8.14 7.82 10.20
N GLU A 147 7.44 6.69 10.43
CA GLU A 147 7.80 5.73 11.49
C GLU A 147 8.95 4.81 11.05
N LYS A 148 9.15 4.68 9.75
CA LYS A 148 10.21 3.86 9.16
C LYS A 148 11.28 4.72 8.51
N ILE A 149 12.49 4.20 8.48
CA ILE A 149 13.60 4.82 7.75
C ILE A 149 13.31 4.76 6.26
N VAL A 150 13.23 5.92 5.64
CA VAL A 150 13.10 6.10 4.19
C VAL A 150 14.48 6.45 3.65
N ARG A 151 14.79 5.99 2.44
CA ARG A 151 16.10 6.21 1.84
C ARG A 151 16.00 7.13 0.64
N ARG A 152 17.06 7.88 0.40
CA ARG A 152 17.19 8.69 -0.81
C ARG A 152 17.00 7.82 -2.05
N GLY A 153 16.12 8.27 -2.97
CA GLY A 153 15.73 7.54 -4.17
C GLY A 153 14.49 6.67 -4.01
N ASP A 154 14.01 6.41 -2.79
CA ASP A 154 12.72 5.74 -2.58
C ASP A 154 11.61 6.52 -3.27
N ARG A 155 10.67 5.80 -3.85
CA ARG A 155 9.56 6.39 -4.60
C ARG A 155 8.35 6.56 -3.71
N ILE A 156 7.68 7.70 -3.86
CA ILE A 156 6.40 7.97 -3.21
C ILE A 156 5.27 7.97 -4.25
N PHE A 157 4.16 7.34 -3.90
CA PHE A 157 2.96 7.22 -4.71
C PHE A 157 1.76 7.73 -3.93
N LEU A 158 0.84 8.38 -4.62
CA LEU A 158 -0.50 8.68 -4.14
C LEU A 158 -1.39 7.48 -4.41
N LEU A 159 -2.11 7.00 -3.40
CA LEU A 159 -3.08 5.93 -3.52
C LEU A 159 -4.46 6.55 -3.76
N LYS A 160 -5.09 6.18 -4.87
CA LYS A 160 -6.44 6.62 -5.22
C LYS A 160 -7.37 5.41 -5.24
N VAL A 161 -8.55 5.56 -4.66
CA VAL A 161 -9.63 4.59 -4.82
C VAL A 161 -10.17 4.75 -6.25
N GLU A 162 -10.30 3.64 -6.98
CA GLU A 162 -11.04 3.63 -8.25
C GLU A 162 -12.53 3.56 -7.92
N GLU A 163 -13.26 4.58 -8.37
CA GLU A 163 -14.73 4.59 -8.37
C GLU A 163 -15.30 3.67 -9.45
#